data_4fa83d112599937a6e0872aad8259049
#
_entry.id   4fa83d112599937a6e0872aad8259049
#
_cell.length_a   1.000
_cell.length_b   1.000
_cell.length_c   1.000
_cell.angle_alpha   90.00
_cell.angle_beta   90.00
_cell.angle_gamma   90.00
#
_symmetry.space_group_name_H-M   'P 1'
#
loop_
_entity.id
_entity.type
_entity.pdbx_description
1 polymer ?
#
loop_
_entity_poly.entity_id
_entity_poly.type
_entity_poly.pdbx_seq_one_letter_code
_entity_poly.pdbx_strand_id
1 'polypeptide(L)'
;MKKKLFALMMAMVMVLSLAACGGDSGTTDDTTDDTTNDASNTTGTAGGTFKIGTIGPLTGDNAIYGQAVANGAKIAVDEINAAGGDIQFELQSEDDVADGETSVNAYNTLMDWGMQMLVGPTTTGASIAVSSVVNEDRTFMLTPSGSSTDIIDGKDNVFQVCFTDPNQGTGAADYMAENMSGAKVAVIYQNDIAYSQGIRDTFVAEAEAKSLEVVYEGTFTADTKSDFSVQLTAAQSAGADLLFLPIYYQEASVILNQANQMGYTPTFFGVDGMDGILTLSGFDTSLAEGVMLLTPFSADA
;
A
#
# COMPACT_ATOMS: atom_id res chain seq x y z
N MET A 1 54.25 -12.17 5.38
CA MET A 1 54.28 -13.62 5.69
C MET A 1 52.97 -14.10 6.36
N LYS A 2 52.19 -13.28 7.04
CA LYS A 2 50.94 -13.71 7.72
C LYS A 2 49.75 -14.01 6.77
N LYS A 3 49.68 -13.41 5.58
CA LYS A 3 48.59 -13.65 4.60
C LYS A 3 48.72 -14.94 3.80
N LYS A 4 49.91 -15.53 3.67
CA LYS A 4 50.14 -16.79 2.97
C LYS A 4 49.88 -18.03 3.85
N LEU A 5 49.91 -17.86 5.17
CA LEU A 5 49.64 -18.96 6.11
C LEU A 5 48.13 -19.20 6.28
N PHE A 6 47.32 -18.18 6.09
CA PHE A 6 45.84 -18.28 6.17
C PHE A 6 45.23 -18.99 4.95
N ALA A 7 45.82 -18.79 3.77
CA ALA A 7 45.37 -19.46 2.55
C ALA A 7 45.71 -20.96 2.53
N LEU A 8 46.78 -21.36 3.22
CA LEU A 8 47.18 -22.76 3.29
C LEU A 8 46.32 -23.56 4.30
N MET A 9 45.82 -22.91 5.35
CA MET A 9 44.92 -23.53 6.33
C MET A 9 43.50 -23.75 5.80
N MET A 10 43.01 -22.90 4.90
CA MET A 10 41.69 -23.04 4.28
C MET A 10 41.66 -24.10 3.19
N ALA A 11 42.79 -24.41 2.55
CA ALA A 11 42.89 -25.47 1.55
C ALA A 11 42.94 -26.88 2.19
N MET A 12 43.35 -27.01 3.46
CA MET A 12 43.47 -28.29 4.16
C MET A 12 42.16 -28.82 4.74
N VAL A 13 41.14 -27.94 4.91
CA VAL A 13 39.82 -28.33 5.43
C VAL A 13 38.92 -28.91 4.31
N MET A 14 39.18 -28.65 3.04
CA MET A 14 38.39 -29.17 1.92
C MET A 14 38.77 -30.57 1.43
N VAL A 15 39.82 -31.17 1.94
CA VAL A 15 40.30 -32.49 1.47
C VAL A 15 39.83 -33.65 2.37
N LEU A 16 39.21 -33.39 3.49
CA LEU A 16 38.79 -34.42 4.47
C LEU A 16 37.32 -34.88 4.36
N SER A 17 36.55 -34.44 3.37
CA SER A 17 35.12 -34.80 3.22
C SER A 17 34.80 -35.79 2.09
N LEU A 18 35.80 -36.46 1.46
CA LEU A 18 35.58 -37.37 0.32
C LEU A 18 36.00 -38.85 0.58
N ALA A 19 36.02 -39.30 1.84
CA ALA A 19 36.38 -40.67 2.13
C ALA A 19 35.37 -41.36 3.05
N ALA A 20 34.13 -41.57 2.57
CA ALA A 20 33.20 -42.52 3.18
C ALA A 20 32.11 -42.92 2.16
N CYS A 21 32.45 -43.71 1.17
CA CYS A 21 31.56 -44.66 0.49
C CYS A 21 32.39 -45.62 -0.36
N GLY A 22 32.65 -46.80 0.14
CA GLY A 22 33.34 -47.85 -0.56
C GLY A 22 33.16 -49.19 0.11
N GLY A 23 32.28 -50.00 -0.48
CA GLY A 23 32.42 -51.42 -0.63
C GLY A 23 32.04 -52.35 0.51
N ASP A 24 31.08 -53.20 0.26
CA ASP A 24 31.35 -54.63 0.27
C ASP A 24 30.31 -55.39 -0.56
N SER A 25 30.81 -56.30 -1.37
CA SER A 25 30.11 -57.23 -2.22
C SER A 25 29.96 -58.56 -1.50
N GLY A 26 28.76 -59.12 -1.48
CA GLY A 26 28.50 -60.50 -1.00
C GLY A 26 27.29 -61.11 -1.71
N THR A 27 27.54 -62.09 -2.50
CA THR A 27 26.71 -62.87 -3.40
C THR A 27 25.65 -63.78 -2.73
N THR A 28 24.62 -64.10 -3.57
CA THR A 28 23.70 -65.30 -3.60
C THR A 28 22.47 -65.22 -2.70
N ASP A 29 21.22 -65.38 -3.14
CA ASP A 29 20.59 -66.42 -3.92
C ASP A 29 19.09 -66.08 -4.12
N ASP A 30 18.59 -66.36 -5.26
CA ASP A 30 17.29 -66.68 -5.81
C ASP A 30 16.09 -66.82 -4.84
N THR A 31 15.06 -65.96 -5.07
CA THR A 31 13.63 -66.41 -5.13
C THR A 31 12.74 -65.26 -5.70
N THR A 32 12.10 -65.60 -6.78
CA THR A 32 10.97 -64.88 -7.40
C THR A 32 9.88 -64.55 -6.42
N ASP A 33 9.46 -63.29 -6.31
CA ASP A 33 8.08 -62.91 -6.04
C ASP A 33 7.69 -61.63 -6.76
N ASP A 34 6.65 -61.79 -7.52
CA ASP A 34 5.98 -60.82 -8.37
C ASP A 34 5.20 -59.83 -7.47
N THR A 35 5.69 -58.61 -7.33
CA THR A 35 4.91 -57.52 -6.79
C THR A 35 4.93 -56.33 -7.72
N THR A 36 3.81 -56.20 -8.41
CA THR A 36 3.38 -55.03 -9.14
C THR A 36 3.77 -53.75 -8.42
N ASN A 37 4.70 -52.96 -9.03
CA ASN A 37 4.89 -51.56 -8.70
C ASN A 37 3.62 -50.79 -9.08
N ASP A 38 2.69 -50.69 -8.16
CA ASP A 38 1.65 -49.70 -8.20
C ASP A 38 2.31 -48.33 -7.87
N ALA A 39 2.77 -47.67 -8.91
CA ALA A 39 3.13 -46.28 -8.82
C ALA A 39 1.84 -45.50 -8.51
N SER A 40 1.45 -45.49 -7.26
CA SER A 40 0.47 -44.52 -6.71
C SER A 40 1.00 -43.13 -7.04
N ASN A 41 0.52 -42.63 -8.17
CA ASN A 41 0.60 -41.22 -8.51
C ASN A 41 -0.34 -40.47 -7.55
N THR A 42 0.07 -40.34 -6.29
CA THR A 42 -0.56 -39.43 -5.34
C THR A 42 -0.25 -38.01 -5.83
N THR A 43 -1.10 -37.50 -6.72
CA THR A 43 -1.34 -36.07 -6.80
C THR A 43 -2.05 -35.67 -5.48
N GLY A 44 -1.30 -35.73 -4.40
CA GLY A 44 -1.73 -35.16 -3.13
C GLY A 44 -1.76 -33.65 -3.35
N THR A 45 -2.96 -33.07 -3.40
CA THR A 45 -3.13 -31.66 -3.13
C THR A 45 -2.47 -31.45 -1.77
N ALA A 46 -1.35 -30.74 -1.73
CA ALA A 46 -0.68 -30.45 -0.48
C ALA A 46 -1.58 -29.49 0.28
N GLY A 47 -2.48 -30.03 1.10
CA GLY A 47 -3.24 -29.27 2.08
C GLY A 47 -2.29 -28.68 3.10
N GLY A 48 -2.60 -27.50 3.61
CA GLY A 48 -1.75 -26.84 4.60
C GLY A 48 -2.38 -25.54 5.11
N THR A 49 -1.85 -25.07 6.22
CA THR A 49 -2.18 -23.76 6.75
C THR A 49 -1.09 -22.77 6.34
N PHE A 50 -1.50 -21.66 5.71
CA PHE A 50 -0.63 -20.60 5.28
C PHE A 50 -0.86 -19.36 6.14
N LYS A 51 0.21 -18.62 6.41
CA LYS A 51 0.16 -17.42 7.24
C LYS A 51 0.16 -16.17 6.37
N ILE A 52 -0.90 -15.37 6.53
CA ILE A 52 -1.07 -14.08 5.86
C ILE A 52 -0.87 -12.97 6.91
N GLY A 53 0.02 -12.04 6.62
CA GLY A 53 0.16 -10.82 7.40
C GLY A 53 -0.65 -9.68 6.80
N THR A 54 -1.16 -8.77 7.63
CA THR A 54 -1.60 -7.45 7.18
C THR A 54 -0.87 -6.36 7.92
N ILE A 55 -0.56 -5.27 7.22
CA ILE A 55 0.05 -4.06 7.78
C ILE A 55 -0.78 -2.87 7.34
N GLY A 56 -1.05 -1.98 8.27
CA GLY A 56 -1.72 -0.72 8.00
C GLY A 56 -1.97 0.05 9.27
N PRO A 57 -2.37 1.33 9.18
CA PRO A 57 -2.68 2.13 10.35
C PRO A 57 -3.95 1.59 11.02
N LEU A 58 -3.79 0.90 12.14
CA LEU A 58 -4.93 0.45 12.94
C LEU A 58 -5.33 1.49 13.99
N THR A 59 -4.41 2.41 14.28
CA THR A 59 -4.60 3.57 15.16
C THR A 59 -4.09 4.85 14.49
N GLY A 60 -4.38 6.01 15.07
CA GLY A 60 -3.97 7.32 14.55
C GLY A 60 -4.91 7.88 13.47
N ASP A 61 -4.43 8.92 12.78
CA ASP A 61 -5.23 9.75 11.87
C ASP A 61 -5.78 9.00 10.65
N ASN A 62 -5.09 7.95 10.20
CA ASN A 62 -5.44 7.16 9.01
C ASN A 62 -6.06 5.79 9.35
N ALA A 63 -6.49 5.60 10.60
CA ALA A 63 -6.91 4.29 11.11
C ALA A 63 -8.07 3.64 10.33
N ILE A 64 -8.97 4.42 9.76
CA ILE A 64 -10.11 3.87 9.01
C ILE A 64 -9.68 3.03 7.81
N TYR A 65 -8.59 3.42 7.13
CA TYR A 65 -8.10 2.69 5.96
C TYR A 65 -7.48 1.35 6.36
N GLY A 66 -6.57 1.36 7.36
CA GLY A 66 -5.91 0.13 7.82
C GLY A 66 -6.88 -0.85 8.45
N GLN A 67 -7.85 -0.35 9.23
CA GLN A 67 -8.91 -1.18 9.81
C GLN A 67 -9.80 -1.80 8.71
N ALA A 68 -10.12 -1.06 7.65
CA ALA A 68 -10.88 -1.58 6.52
C ALA A 68 -10.12 -2.70 5.81
N VAL A 69 -8.82 -2.52 5.55
CA VAL A 69 -7.95 -3.54 4.95
C VAL A 69 -7.87 -4.79 5.83
N ALA A 70 -7.59 -4.63 7.12
CA ALA A 70 -7.50 -5.75 8.05
C ALA A 70 -8.83 -6.52 8.17
N ASN A 71 -9.96 -5.80 8.21
CA ASN A 71 -11.28 -6.40 8.24
C ASN A 71 -11.62 -7.15 6.95
N GLY A 72 -11.30 -6.57 5.78
CA GLY A 72 -11.50 -7.22 4.49
C GLY A 72 -10.69 -8.51 4.36
N ALA A 73 -9.41 -8.49 4.75
CA ALA A 73 -8.57 -9.68 4.78
C ALA A 73 -9.12 -10.75 5.74
N LYS A 74 -9.60 -10.31 6.92
CA LYS A 74 -10.19 -11.23 7.90
C LYS A 74 -11.47 -11.90 7.37
N ILE A 75 -12.36 -11.15 6.74
CA ILE A 75 -13.59 -11.70 6.14
C ILE A 75 -13.23 -12.77 5.10
N ALA A 76 -12.30 -12.47 4.19
CA ALA A 76 -11.87 -13.43 3.17
C ALA A 76 -11.27 -14.70 3.77
N VAL A 77 -10.40 -14.57 4.78
CA VAL A 77 -9.80 -15.71 5.48
C VAL A 77 -10.88 -16.55 6.19
N ASP A 78 -11.81 -15.91 6.91
CA ASP A 78 -12.90 -16.60 7.61
C ASP A 78 -13.79 -17.36 6.62
N GLU A 79 -14.15 -16.78 5.49
CA GLU A 79 -14.99 -17.42 4.46
C GLU A 79 -14.29 -18.60 3.79
N ILE A 80 -13.00 -18.45 3.43
CA ILE A 80 -12.23 -19.53 2.81
C ILE A 80 -12.06 -20.69 3.79
N ASN A 81 -11.73 -20.41 5.06
CA ASN A 81 -11.58 -21.43 6.09
C ASN A 81 -12.91 -22.14 6.39
N ALA A 82 -14.03 -21.40 6.42
CA ALA A 82 -15.35 -21.96 6.64
C ALA A 82 -15.82 -22.87 5.48
N ALA A 83 -15.31 -22.66 4.28
CA ALA A 83 -15.58 -23.54 3.13
C ALA A 83 -14.97 -24.93 3.28
N GLY A 84 -14.03 -25.15 4.22
CA GLY A 84 -13.52 -26.45 4.62
C GLY A 84 -12.62 -27.13 3.58
N GLY A 85 -11.91 -26.35 2.74
CA GLY A 85 -10.93 -26.86 1.78
C GLY A 85 -9.65 -27.36 2.44
N ASP A 86 -8.80 -28.02 1.65
CA ASP A 86 -7.49 -28.54 2.10
C ASP A 86 -6.50 -27.41 2.46
N ILE A 87 -6.72 -26.20 1.95
CA ILE A 87 -5.92 -25.02 2.23
C ILE A 87 -6.67 -24.16 3.23
N GLN A 88 -6.00 -23.81 4.32
CA GLN A 88 -6.49 -22.96 5.40
C GLN A 88 -5.52 -21.78 5.60
N PHE A 89 -5.99 -20.69 6.18
CA PHE A 89 -5.17 -19.52 6.43
C PHE A 89 -5.22 -19.10 7.90
N GLU A 90 -4.09 -18.63 8.41
CA GLU A 90 -3.98 -17.87 9.65
C GLU A 90 -3.69 -16.40 9.29
N LEU A 91 -4.29 -15.47 10.01
CA LEU A 91 -4.14 -14.02 9.78
C LEU A 91 -3.58 -13.35 11.02
N GLN A 92 -2.57 -12.51 10.83
CA GLN A 92 -2.06 -11.58 11.86
C GLN A 92 -1.99 -10.18 11.27
N SER A 93 -2.41 -9.18 12.06
CA SER A 93 -2.42 -7.76 11.67
C SER A 93 -1.50 -6.95 12.58
N GLU A 94 -0.68 -6.09 11.98
CA GLU A 94 0.22 -5.19 12.69
C GLU A 94 -0.12 -3.74 12.37
N ASP A 95 -0.04 -2.89 13.40
CA ASP A 95 -0.27 -1.44 13.29
C ASP A 95 1.01 -0.73 12.88
N ASP A 96 0.95 0.06 11.82
CA ASP A 96 2.08 0.87 11.35
C ASP A 96 1.90 2.37 11.57
N VAL A 97 0.76 2.80 12.09
CA VAL A 97 0.38 4.21 12.28
C VAL A 97 0.61 5.09 11.03
N ALA A 98 0.64 4.48 9.84
CA ALA A 98 0.98 5.09 8.55
C ALA A 98 2.43 5.62 8.46
N ASP A 99 3.36 5.10 9.28
CA ASP A 99 4.77 5.47 9.30
C ASP A 99 5.64 4.40 8.66
N GLY A 100 6.59 4.81 7.79
CA GLY A 100 7.39 3.88 7.01
C GLY A 100 8.36 3.03 7.85
N GLU A 101 8.99 3.59 8.89
CA GLU A 101 9.90 2.84 9.77
C GLU A 101 9.11 1.85 10.63
N THR A 102 8.00 2.28 11.17
CA THR A 102 7.08 1.43 11.93
C THR A 102 6.55 0.28 11.07
N SER A 103 6.24 0.55 9.79
CA SER A 103 5.80 -0.48 8.83
C SER A 103 6.86 -1.55 8.57
N VAL A 104 8.13 -1.17 8.44
CA VAL A 104 9.24 -2.13 8.29
C VAL A 104 9.40 -2.98 9.56
N ASN A 105 9.24 -2.39 10.75
CA ASN A 105 9.27 -3.12 12.00
C ASN A 105 8.08 -4.10 12.12
N ALA A 106 6.89 -3.68 11.70
CA ALA A 106 5.70 -4.54 11.61
C ALA A 106 5.92 -5.72 10.64
N TYR A 107 6.53 -5.47 9.48
CA TYR A 107 6.91 -6.52 8.53
C TYR A 107 7.86 -7.54 9.17
N ASN A 108 8.91 -7.09 9.85
CA ASN A 108 9.84 -8.00 10.53
C ASN A 108 9.13 -8.84 11.61
N THR A 109 8.20 -8.25 12.36
CA THR A 109 7.38 -8.98 13.35
C THR A 109 6.56 -10.09 12.68
N LEU A 110 5.95 -9.81 11.54
CA LEU A 110 5.19 -10.80 10.78
C LEU A 110 6.10 -11.90 10.19
N MET A 111 7.31 -11.54 9.73
CA MET A 111 8.30 -12.54 9.26
C MET A 111 8.75 -13.45 10.40
N ASP A 112 8.98 -12.93 11.60
CA ASP A 112 9.30 -13.73 12.81
C ASP A 112 8.15 -14.66 13.20
N TRP A 113 6.90 -14.24 13.00
CA TRP A 113 5.73 -15.11 13.16
C TRP A 113 5.66 -16.21 12.08
N GLY A 114 6.38 -16.07 10.98
CA GLY A 114 6.44 -17.01 9.87
C GLY A 114 5.43 -16.71 8.76
N MET A 115 5.13 -15.44 8.52
CA MET A 115 4.32 -14.97 7.41
C MET A 115 4.87 -15.46 6.06
N GLN A 116 3.98 -15.77 5.13
CA GLN A 116 4.30 -16.23 3.78
C GLN A 116 3.80 -15.27 2.70
N MET A 117 2.77 -14.50 2.99
CA MET A 117 2.17 -13.52 2.09
C MET A 117 1.75 -12.27 2.87
N LEU A 118 1.98 -11.10 2.29
CA LEU A 118 1.61 -9.82 2.88
C LEU A 118 0.46 -9.16 2.10
N VAL A 119 -0.61 -8.80 2.79
CA VAL A 119 -1.68 -7.91 2.31
C VAL A 119 -1.50 -6.56 2.98
N GLY A 120 -1.02 -5.59 2.24
CA GLY A 120 -0.59 -4.29 2.75
C GLY A 120 0.84 -3.97 2.35
N PRO A 121 1.45 -2.90 2.91
CA PRO A 121 0.82 -1.88 3.75
C PRO A 121 -0.30 -1.11 3.06
N THR A 122 -1.06 -0.34 3.86
CA THR A 122 -2.24 0.37 3.37
C THR A 122 -1.89 1.71 2.73
N THR A 123 -1.03 2.51 3.37
CA THR A 123 -0.67 3.86 2.88
C THR A 123 0.53 3.82 1.94
N THR A 124 0.62 4.80 1.04
CA THR A 124 1.68 4.88 0.03
C THR A 124 3.08 4.90 0.64
N GLY A 125 3.35 5.77 1.62
CA GLY A 125 4.67 5.88 2.24
C GLY A 125 5.13 4.58 2.93
N ALA A 126 4.22 3.95 3.68
CA ALA A 126 4.44 2.66 4.31
C ALA A 126 4.71 1.55 3.27
N SER A 127 3.92 1.52 2.19
CA SER A 127 4.07 0.55 1.10
C SER A 127 5.39 0.69 0.37
N ILE A 128 5.86 1.92 0.09
CA ILE A 128 7.18 2.16 -0.52
C ILE A 128 8.30 1.62 0.39
N ALA A 129 8.25 1.92 1.69
CA ALA A 129 9.27 1.47 2.65
C ALA A 129 9.34 -0.06 2.72
N VAL A 130 8.19 -0.72 2.90
CA VAL A 130 8.12 -2.18 3.04
C VAL A 130 8.41 -2.90 1.72
N SER A 131 7.98 -2.37 0.57
CA SER A 131 8.18 -3.02 -0.73
C SER A 131 9.65 -3.27 -1.07
N SER A 132 10.55 -2.43 -0.58
CA SER A 132 11.99 -2.59 -0.78
C SER A 132 12.52 -3.82 -0.04
N VAL A 133 12.15 -3.99 1.24
CA VAL A 133 12.55 -5.14 2.06
C VAL A 133 11.91 -6.43 1.55
N VAL A 134 10.63 -6.39 1.25
CA VAL A 134 9.85 -7.50 0.66
C VAL A 134 10.49 -8.00 -0.65
N ASN A 135 10.99 -7.07 -1.49
CA ASN A 135 11.63 -7.43 -2.75
C ASN A 135 12.97 -8.14 -2.52
N GLU A 136 13.75 -7.72 -1.52
CA GLU A 136 15.01 -8.38 -1.13
C GLU A 136 14.74 -9.79 -0.57
N ASP A 137 13.74 -9.93 0.29
CA ASP A 137 13.36 -11.20 0.93
C ASP A 137 12.58 -12.14 0.02
N ARG A 138 12.15 -11.65 -1.16
CA ARG A 138 11.34 -12.39 -2.14
C ARG A 138 9.99 -12.87 -1.58
N THR A 139 9.45 -12.17 -0.60
CA THR A 139 8.11 -12.39 -0.07
C THR A 139 7.06 -11.82 -1.04
N PHE A 140 5.90 -12.45 -1.16
CA PHE A 140 4.77 -11.91 -1.93
C PHE A 140 4.13 -10.76 -1.16
N MET A 141 3.92 -9.62 -1.83
CA MET A 141 3.22 -8.46 -1.30
C MET A 141 2.12 -8.00 -2.26
N LEU A 142 0.94 -7.74 -1.70
CA LEU A 142 -0.17 -7.10 -2.40
C LEU A 142 -0.67 -5.92 -1.56
N THR A 143 -0.43 -4.69 -2.01
CA THR A 143 -1.07 -3.53 -1.39
C THR A 143 -2.47 -3.33 -1.95
N PRO A 144 -3.50 -3.23 -1.10
CA PRO A 144 -4.86 -2.97 -1.57
C PRO A 144 -5.15 -1.49 -1.79
N SER A 145 -4.33 -0.60 -1.23
CA SER A 145 -4.62 0.85 -1.18
C SER A 145 -3.42 1.74 -1.47
N GLY A 146 -2.18 1.33 -1.16
CA GLY A 146 -1.00 2.12 -1.50
C GLY A 146 -0.94 2.40 -3.02
N SER A 147 -0.90 3.65 -3.45
CA SER A 147 -1.27 4.08 -4.80
C SER A 147 -0.11 4.64 -5.65
N SER A 148 1.06 4.93 -5.06
CA SER A 148 2.24 5.32 -5.85
C SER A 148 2.77 4.18 -6.72
N THR A 149 3.20 4.49 -7.93
CA THR A 149 3.86 3.54 -8.82
C THR A 149 5.23 3.09 -8.31
N ASP A 150 5.89 3.87 -7.43
CA ASP A 150 7.18 3.52 -6.81
C ASP A 150 7.12 2.25 -5.95
N ILE A 151 5.90 1.88 -5.51
CA ILE A 151 5.70 0.67 -4.72
C ILE A 151 6.09 -0.58 -5.52
N ILE A 152 5.70 -0.62 -6.80
CA ILE A 152 5.86 -1.80 -7.67
C ILE A 152 7.00 -1.69 -8.67
N ASP A 153 7.53 -0.49 -8.90
CA ASP A 153 8.55 -0.27 -9.94
C ASP A 153 9.79 -1.14 -9.70
N GLY A 154 10.16 -1.91 -10.73
CA GLY A 154 11.29 -2.83 -10.70
C GLY A 154 11.14 -4.06 -9.78
N LYS A 155 9.94 -4.34 -9.26
CA LYS A 155 9.67 -5.44 -8.31
C LYS A 155 8.65 -6.42 -8.89
N ASP A 156 9.04 -7.69 -9.08
CA ASP A 156 8.20 -8.74 -9.69
C ASP A 156 7.40 -9.57 -8.69
N ASN A 157 7.57 -9.32 -7.40
CA ASN A 157 6.87 -9.97 -6.28
C ASN A 157 5.98 -9.02 -5.48
N VAL A 158 5.86 -7.76 -5.94
CA VAL A 158 5.05 -6.71 -5.31
C VAL A 158 3.94 -6.28 -6.26
N PHE A 159 2.70 -6.28 -5.79
CA PHE A 159 1.50 -6.00 -6.58
C PHE A 159 0.65 -4.91 -5.92
N GLN A 160 -0.13 -4.24 -6.74
CA GLN A 160 -1.01 -3.13 -6.36
C GLN A 160 -2.37 -3.34 -7.01
N VAL A 161 -3.46 -3.19 -6.24
CA VAL A 161 -4.84 -3.41 -6.74
C VAL A 161 -5.57 -2.12 -7.04
N CYS A 162 -5.29 -1.05 -6.28
CA CYS A 162 -5.94 0.24 -6.47
C CYS A 162 -5.46 0.97 -7.73
N PHE A 163 -6.20 1.97 -8.16
CA PHE A 163 -5.72 2.90 -9.18
C PHE A 163 -4.55 3.75 -8.65
N THR A 164 -3.68 4.21 -9.54
CA THR A 164 -2.42 4.84 -9.16
C THR A 164 -2.54 6.34 -8.94
N ASP A 165 -1.62 6.93 -8.17
CA ASP A 165 -1.51 8.39 -8.00
C ASP A 165 -1.50 9.15 -9.34
N PRO A 166 -0.72 8.73 -10.36
CA PRO A 166 -0.80 9.33 -11.69
C PRO A 166 -2.21 9.30 -12.29
N ASN A 167 -2.94 8.21 -12.12
CA ASN A 167 -4.30 8.09 -12.65
C ASN A 167 -5.28 8.99 -11.90
N GLN A 168 -5.08 9.19 -10.58
CA GLN A 168 -5.90 10.13 -9.80
C GLN A 168 -5.66 11.56 -10.25
N GLY A 169 -4.40 11.98 -10.39
CA GLY A 169 -4.06 13.33 -10.84
C GLY A 169 -4.57 13.64 -12.23
N THR A 170 -4.27 12.77 -13.22
CA THR A 170 -4.72 12.96 -14.60
C THR A 170 -6.25 12.88 -14.72
N GLY A 171 -6.88 11.91 -14.07
CA GLY A 171 -8.35 11.75 -14.09
C GLY A 171 -9.09 12.93 -13.48
N ALA A 172 -8.56 13.53 -12.41
CA ALA A 172 -9.11 14.74 -11.81
C ALA A 172 -9.03 15.94 -12.77
N ALA A 173 -7.86 16.14 -13.39
CA ALA A 173 -7.67 17.24 -14.35
C ALA A 173 -8.53 17.08 -15.60
N ASP A 174 -8.62 15.85 -16.13
CA ASP A 174 -9.50 15.54 -17.26
C ASP A 174 -10.97 15.85 -16.96
N TYR A 175 -11.45 15.35 -15.80
CA TYR A 175 -12.83 15.58 -15.38
C TYR A 175 -13.14 17.07 -15.23
N MET A 176 -12.25 17.82 -14.57
CA MET A 176 -12.42 19.26 -14.38
C MET A 176 -12.40 20.02 -15.69
N ALA A 177 -11.48 19.70 -16.60
CA ALA A 177 -11.40 20.33 -17.91
C ALA A 177 -12.65 20.10 -18.76
N GLU A 178 -13.23 18.88 -18.70
CA GLU A 178 -14.41 18.53 -19.47
C GLU A 178 -15.72 19.03 -18.87
N ASN A 179 -15.84 19.00 -17.53
CA ASN A 179 -17.12 19.24 -16.85
C ASN A 179 -17.20 20.55 -16.09
N MET A 180 -16.06 21.23 -15.84
CA MET A 180 -15.96 22.45 -15.02
C MET A 180 -15.24 23.56 -15.80
N SER A 181 -15.60 23.72 -17.07
CA SER A 181 -14.98 24.68 -17.98
C SER A 181 -14.96 26.09 -17.43
N GLY A 182 -13.78 26.71 -17.37
CA GLY A 182 -13.56 28.06 -16.84
C GLY A 182 -13.37 28.13 -15.33
N ALA A 183 -13.35 27.00 -14.62
CA ALA A 183 -12.99 26.97 -13.21
C ALA A 183 -11.56 27.44 -13.01
N LYS A 184 -11.34 28.19 -11.92
CA LYS A 184 -10.03 28.60 -11.43
C LYS A 184 -9.63 27.70 -10.27
N VAL A 185 -8.68 26.84 -10.48
CA VAL A 185 -8.33 25.80 -9.53
C VAL A 185 -7.21 26.27 -8.60
N ALA A 186 -7.41 26.10 -7.28
CA ALA A 186 -6.32 26.10 -6.32
C ALA A 186 -6.04 24.66 -5.89
N VAL A 187 -4.77 24.30 -5.77
CA VAL A 187 -4.32 23.00 -5.25
C VAL A 187 -3.76 23.21 -3.85
N ILE A 188 -4.22 22.46 -2.86
CA ILE A 188 -3.62 22.43 -1.52
C ILE A 188 -3.20 20.99 -1.23
N TYR A 189 -1.88 20.78 -1.04
CA TYR A 189 -1.32 19.45 -0.93
C TYR A 189 -0.26 19.33 0.17
N GLN A 190 -0.05 18.14 0.65
CA GLN A 190 0.97 17.82 1.65
C GLN A 190 2.30 17.51 0.94
N ASN A 191 3.32 18.33 1.16
CA ASN A 191 4.56 18.28 0.39
C ASN A 191 5.67 17.41 1.02
N ASP A 192 5.38 16.70 2.09
CA ASP A 192 6.29 15.75 2.76
C ASP A 192 5.85 14.29 2.66
N ILE A 193 4.80 13.99 1.87
CA ILE A 193 4.36 12.62 1.59
C ILE A 193 4.26 12.33 0.09
N ALA A 194 4.74 11.16 -0.32
CA ALA A 194 4.79 10.74 -1.72
C ALA A 194 3.40 10.68 -2.38
N TYR A 195 2.39 10.23 -1.66
CA TYR A 195 0.99 10.16 -2.10
C TYR A 195 0.48 11.51 -2.62
N SER A 196 0.51 12.52 -1.77
CA SER A 196 -0.03 13.84 -2.08
C SER A 196 0.77 14.55 -3.18
N GLN A 197 2.11 14.40 -3.16
CA GLN A 197 2.99 14.93 -4.19
C GLN A 197 2.74 14.27 -5.55
N GLY A 198 2.67 12.94 -5.60
CA GLY A 198 2.51 12.19 -6.84
C GLY A 198 1.20 12.51 -7.57
N ILE A 199 0.10 12.65 -6.82
CA ILE A 199 -1.18 13.07 -7.39
C ILE A 199 -1.12 14.52 -7.88
N ARG A 200 -0.58 15.43 -7.04
CA ARG A 200 -0.43 16.86 -7.42
C ARG A 200 0.42 17.03 -8.67
N ASP A 201 1.54 16.35 -8.78
CA ASP A 201 2.47 16.52 -9.90
C ASP A 201 1.82 16.12 -11.24
N THR A 202 1.10 15.01 -11.25
CA THR A 202 0.38 14.56 -12.44
C THR A 202 -0.86 15.39 -12.74
N PHE A 203 -1.57 15.86 -11.70
CA PHE A 203 -2.68 16.80 -11.86
C PHE A 203 -2.23 18.10 -12.54
N VAL A 204 -1.16 18.74 -12.04
CA VAL A 204 -0.68 20.02 -12.58
C VAL A 204 -0.20 19.85 -14.03
N ALA A 205 0.53 18.77 -14.32
CA ALA A 205 0.99 18.48 -15.68
C ALA A 205 -0.19 18.29 -16.67
N GLU A 206 -1.22 17.55 -16.28
CA GLU A 206 -2.40 17.32 -17.11
C GLU A 206 -3.26 18.59 -17.21
N ALA A 207 -3.42 19.35 -16.12
CA ALA A 207 -4.12 20.63 -16.11
C ALA A 207 -3.50 21.62 -17.13
N GLU A 208 -2.15 21.69 -17.20
CA GLU A 208 -1.45 22.48 -18.20
C GLU A 208 -1.77 21.98 -19.61
N ALA A 209 -1.70 20.66 -19.85
CA ALA A 209 -1.98 20.04 -21.14
C ALA A 209 -3.43 20.30 -21.62
N LYS A 210 -4.38 20.35 -20.69
CA LYS A 210 -5.81 20.62 -20.95
C LYS A 210 -6.18 22.09 -20.92
N SER A 211 -5.22 23.00 -20.61
CA SER A 211 -5.48 24.42 -20.43
C SER A 211 -6.49 24.73 -19.29
N LEU A 212 -6.51 23.90 -18.27
CA LEU A 212 -7.23 24.16 -17.02
C LEU A 212 -6.42 25.16 -16.20
N GLU A 213 -7.08 26.23 -15.72
CA GLU A 213 -6.39 27.34 -15.04
C GLU A 213 -6.11 27.00 -13.58
N VAL A 214 -4.85 26.64 -13.26
CA VAL A 214 -4.35 26.52 -11.87
C VAL A 214 -3.84 27.87 -11.42
N VAL A 215 -4.59 28.56 -10.55
CA VAL A 215 -4.31 29.94 -10.10
C VAL A 215 -3.47 30.02 -8.83
N TYR A 216 -3.40 28.93 -8.06
CA TYR A 216 -2.66 28.87 -6.81
C TYR A 216 -2.27 27.44 -6.44
N GLU A 217 -1.10 27.28 -5.87
CA GLU A 217 -0.65 26.05 -5.25
C GLU A 217 -0.18 26.36 -3.83
N GLY A 218 -0.80 25.73 -2.83
CA GLY A 218 -0.48 25.83 -1.41
C GLY A 218 0.05 24.52 -0.86
N THR A 219 1.01 24.60 0.04
CA THR A 219 1.61 23.41 0.67
C THR A 219 1.45 23.44 2.18
N PHE A 220 1.49 22.25 2.77
CA PHE A 220 1.64 22.03 4.20
C PHE A 220 2.48 20.76 4.45
N THR A 221 2.83 20.53 5.71
CA THR A 221 3.57 19.35 6.18
C THR A 221 2.82 18.69 7.34
N ALA A 222 3.26 17.53 7.77
CA ALA A 222 2.73 16.86 8.97
C ALA A 222 2.72 17.78 10.21
N ASP A 223 3.69 18.70 10.32
CA ASP A 223 3.79 19.63 11.45
C ASP A 223 2.84 20.85 11.35
N THR A 224 2.28 21.13 10.16
CA THR A 224 1.48 22.35 9.89
C THR A 224 0.05 22.05 9.45
N LYS A 225 -0.42 20.81 9.61
CA LYS A 225 -1.71 20.30 9.12
C LYS A 225 -2.94 20.70 9.95
N SER A 226 -2.81 21.63 10.89
CA SER A 226 -3.90 22.05 11.76
C SER A 226 -4.46 23.44 11.44
N ASP A 227 -3.76 24.25 10.63
CA ASP A 227 -4.19 25.60 10.22
C ASP A 227 -3.86 25.86 8.75
N PHE A 228 -4.89 26.03 7.95
CA PHE A 228 -4.84 26.30 6.51
C PHE A 228 -5.29 27.73 6.15
N SER A 229 -5.42 28.62 7.12
CA SER A 229 -5.93 29.98 6.91
C SER A 229 -5.10 30.78 5.90
N VAL A 230 -3.78 30.55 5.87
CA VAL A 230 -2.87 31.19 4.91
C VAL A 230 -3.15 30.68 3.49
N GLN A 231 -3.22 29.36 3.30
CA GLN A 231 -3.48 28.75 2.01
C GLN A 231 -4.86 29.12 1.48
N LEU A 232 -5.88 29.07 2.34
CA LEU A 232 -7.26 29.43 1.97
C LEU A 232 -7.38 30.93 1.61
N THR A 233 -6.74 31.82 2.37
CA THR A 233 -6.71 33.27 2.06
C THR A 233 -6.03 33.51 0.72
N ALA A 234 -4.92 32.84 0.42
CA ALA A 234 -4.20 32.98 -0.83
C ALA A 234 -5.02 32.43 -2.02
N ALA A 235 -5.65 31.26 -1.88
CA ALA A 235 -6.53 30.69 -2.89
C ALA A 235 -7.69 31.61 -3.22
N GLN A 236 -8.38 32.14 -2.18
CA GLN A 236 -9.48 33.08 -2.33
C GLN A 236 -9.03 34.37 -3.02
N SER A 237 -7.85 34.91 -2.63
CA SER A 237 -7.29 36.12 -3.23
C SER A 237 -6.86 35.93 -4.70
N ALA A 238 -6.44 34.71 -5.07
CA ALA A 238 -6.16 34.34 -6.46
C ALA A 238 -7.46 34.16 -7.29
N GLY A 239 -8.63 34.19 -6.64
CA GLY A 239 -9.94 34.03 -7.28
C GLY A 239 -10.27 32.59 -7.60
N ALA A 240 -9.69 31.62 -6.88
CA ALA A 240 -10.04 30.23 -7.04
C ALA A 240 -11.50 29.98 -6.63
N ASP A 241 -12.23 29.29 -7.48
CA ASP A 241 -13.62 28.84 -7.26
C ASP A 241 -13.71 27.32 -7.13
N LEU A 242 -12.59 26.60 -7.31
CA LEU A 242 -12.43 25.19 -7.09
C LEU A 242 -11.13 24.91 -6.31
N LEU A 243 -11.24 24.10 -5.24
CA LEU A 243 -10.08 23.58 -4.50
C LEU A 243 -9.90 22.11 -4.79
N PHE A 244 -8.75 21.76 -5.39
CA PHE A 244 -8.30 20.38 -5.52
C PHE A 244 -7.45 20.00 -4.30
N LEU A 245 -7.85 18.90 -3.64
CA LEU A 245 -7.31 18.45 -2.35
C LEU A 245 -6.79 17.01 -2.47
N PRO A 246 -5.58 16.79 -3.00
CA PRO A 246 -4.94 15.46 -3.04
C PRO A 246 -4.36 15.11 -1.66
N ILE A 247 -5.21 14.94 -0.67
CA ILE A 247 -4.86 14.77 0.75
C ILE A 247 -5.81 13.79 1.44
N TYR A 248 -5.48 13.41 2.68
CA TYR A 248 -6.32 12.55 3.49
C TYR A 248 -7.50 13.31 4.14
N TYR A 249 -8.50 12.55 4.56
CA TYR A 249 -9.79 13.06 5.05
C TYR A 249 -9.68 13.92 6.32
N GLN A 250 -8.68 13.68 7.19
CA GLN A 250 -8.48 14.47 8.40
C GLN A 250 -8.17 15.93 8.06
N GLU A 251 -7.15 16.15 7.24
CA GLU A 251 -6.72 17.49 6.80
C GLU A 251 -7.80 18.16 5.94
N ALA A 252 -8.46 17.38 5.08
CA ALA A 252 -9.59 17.87 4.30
C ALA A 252 -10.71 18.41 5.19
N SER A 253 -11.04 17.71 6.28
CA SER A 253 -12.07 18.17 7.23
C SER A 253 -11.73 19.51 7.87
N VAL A 254 -10.45 19.73 8.20
CA VAL A 254 -9.98 21.01 8.74
C VAL A 254 -10.11 22.12 7.69
N ILE A 255 -9.72 21.84 6.44
CA ILE A 255 -9.85 22.80 5.33
C ILE A 255 -11.30 23.19 5.11
N LEU A 256 -12.24 22.24 5.04
CA LEU A 256 -13.65 22.49 4.85
C LEU A 256 -14.22 23.36 5.99
N ASN A 257 -13.89 23.02 7.24
CA ASN A 257 -14.29 23.80 8.41
C ASN A 257 -13.76 25.26 8.37
N GLN A 258 -12.47 25.43 8.06
CA GLN A 258 -11.86 26.76 8.04
C GLN A 258 -12.36 27.61 6.86
N ALA A 259 -12.54 27.01 5.68
CA ALA A 259 -13.15 27.69 4.53
C ALA A 259 -14.56 28.20 4.87
N ASN A 260 -15.39 27.38 5.51
CA ASN A 260 -16.72 27.78 5.99
C ASN A 260 -16.66 28.94 7.00
N GLN A 261 -15.74 28.87 7.96
CA GLN A 261 -15.57 29.96 8.95
C GLN A 261 -15.13 31.28 8.31
N MET A 262 -14.37 31.21 7.21
CA MET A 262 -13.95 32.40 6.45
C MET A 262 -15.03 32.92 5.49
N GLY A 263 -16.13 32.18 5.32
CA GLY A 263 -17.15 32.48 4.30
C GLY A 263 -16.66 32.28 2.87
N TYR A 264 -15.64 31.39 2.70
CA TYR A 264 -15.12 30.99 1.40
C TYR A 264 -15.76 29.67 0.99
N THR A 265 -16.52 29.69 -0.09
CA THR A 265 -17.36 28.56 -0.54
C THR A 265 -16.98 28.10 -1.96
N PRO A 266 -15.75 27.64 -2.18
CA PRO A 266 -15.37 27.04 -3.46
C PRO A 266 -16.01 25.65 -3.61
N THR A 267 -16.00 25.13 -4.83
CA THR A 267 -16.21 23.69 -5.03
C THR A 267 -15.00 22.93 -4.51
N PHE A 268 -15.22 21.88 -3.70
CA PHE A 268 -14.15 21.01 -3.22
C PHE A 268 -14.10 19.75 -4.07
N PHE A 269 -12.89 19.37 -4.49
CA PHE A 269 -12.66 18.16 -5.23
C PHE A 269 -11.49 17.40 -4.61
N GLY A 270 -11.76 16.20 -4.14
CA GLY A 270 -10.80 15.33 -3.49
C GLY A 270 -10.41 14.11 -4.32
N VAL A 271 -9.64 13.27 -3.70
CA VAL A 271 -9.16 11.99 -4.22
C VAL A 271 -9.56 10.89 -3.24
N ASP A 272 -9.16 9.64 -3.48
CA ASP A 272 -9.53 8.49 -2.64
C ASP A 272 -9.24 8.70 -1.14
N GLY A 273 -8.17 9.42 -0.81
CA GLY A 273 -7.83 9.76 0.56
C GLY A 273 -8.85 10.67 1.30
N MET A 274 -9.82 11.25 0.60
CA MET A 274 -10.93 11.94 1.26
C MET A 274 -12.09 11.01 1.63
N ASP A 275 -12.11 9.79 1.12
CA ASP A 275 -13.14 8.83 1.51
C ASP A 275 -13.07 8.54 3.02
N GLY A 276 -14.24 8.50 3.65
CA GLY A 276 -14.33 8.37 5.10
C GLY A 276 -14.52 9.68 5.85
N ILE A 277 -14.42 10.85 5.22
CA ILE A 277 -14.61 12.17 5.88
C ILE A 277 -15.95 12.25 6.63
N LEU A 278 -17.00 11.61 6.12
CA LEU A 278 -18.32 11.57 6.74
C LEU A 278 -18.38 10.74 8.04
N THR A 279 -17.37 9.92 8.29
CA THR A 279 -17.27 9.07 9.49
C THR A 279 -16.51 9.73 10.63
N LEU A 280 -15.90 10.91 10.40
CA LEU A 280 -15.14 11.63 11.40
C LEU A 280 -16.02 12.07 12.55
N SER A 281 -15.61 11.70 13.77
CA SER A 281 -16.31 12.15 14.98
C SER A 281 -16.20 13.66 15.13
N GLY A 282 -17.36 14.32 15.24
CA GLY A 282 -17.44 15.76 15.42
C GLY A 282 -17.33 16.61 14.15
N PHE A 283 -17.18 15.97 12.98
CA PHE A 283 -17.24 16.66 11.70
C PHE A 283 -18.69 17.02 11.35
N ASP A 284 -18.94 18.26 10.97
CA ASP A 284 -20.23 18.69 10.43
C ASP A 284 -20.38 18.21 8.99
N THR A 285 -21.09 17.12 8.80
CA THR A 285 -21.26 16.48 7.48
C THR A 285 -21.97 17.38 6.46
N SER A 286 -22.67 18.44 6.89
CA SER A 286 -23.26 19.40 5.97
C SER A 286 -22.22 20.19 5.17
N LEU A 287 -20.98 20.29 5.68
CA LEU A 287 -19.85 20.91 4.97
C LEU A 287 -19.34 20.07 3.80
N ALA A 288 -19.69 18.79 3.76
CA ALA A 288 -19.35 17.91 2.65
C ALA A 288 -20.42 17.89 1.55
N GLU A 289 -21.50 18.66 1.70
CA GLU A 289 -22.51 18.75 0.64
C GLU A 289 -21.93 19.38 -0.63
N GLY A 290 -22.03 18.66 -1.75
CA GLY A 290 -21.45 19.08 -3.02
C GLY A 290 -19.95 18.83 -3.19
N VAL A 291 -19.27 18.24 -2.21
CA VAL A 291 -17.89 17.76 -2.35
C VAL A 291 -17.88 16.60 -3.34
N MET A 292 -16.95 16.65 -4.29
CA MET A 292 -16.67 15.58 -5.23
C MET A 292 -15.34 14.92 -4.89
N LEU A 293 -15.22 13.63 -5.15
CA LEU A 293 -13.95 12.91 -5.01
C LEU A 293 -13.83 11.81 -6.05
N LEU A 294 -12.59 11.46 -6.39
CA LEU A 294 -12.28 10.23 -7.09
C LEU A 294 -12.22 9.08 -6.09
N THR A 295 -12.83 7.96 -6.43
CA THR A 295 -12.76 6.73 -5.63
C THR A 295 -12.63 5.52 -6.54
N PRO A 296 -11.85 4.50 -6.18
CA PRO A 296 -11.73 3.27 -6.98
C PRO A 296 -13.01 2.42 -6.94
N PHE A 297 -13.86 2.65 -5.96
CA PHE A 297 -15.07 1.86 -5.75
C PHE A 297 -16.17 2.69 -5.08
N SER A 298 -17.40 2.52 -5.54
CA SER A 298 -18.59 2.99 -4.86
C SER A 298 -19.58 1.84 -4.72
N ALA A 299 -20.11 1.64 -3.53
CA ALA A 299 -21.10 0.60 -3.26
C ALA A 299 -22.42 0.82 -4.03
N ASP A 300 -22.68 2.06 -4.42
CA ASP A 300 -23.93 2.50 -5.08
C ASP A 300 -23.75 2.73 -6.60
N ALA A 301 -22.58 2.41 -7.17
CA ALA A 301 -22.26 2.61 -8.58
C ALA A 301 -22.68 1.43 -9.48
#